data_8edb6d88b7693ba9e42625e861034b44
#
_entry.id   8edb6d88b7693ba9e42625e861034b44
#
_cell.length_a   1.000
_cell.length_b   1.000
_cell.length_c   1.000
_cell.angle_alpha   90.00
_cell.angle_beta   90.00
_cell.angle_gamma   90.00
#
_symmetry.space_group_name_H-M   'P 1'
#
loop_
_entity.id
_entity.type
_entity.pdbx_description
1 polymer ?
#
loop_
_entity_poly.entity_id
_entity_poly.type
_entity_poly.pdbx_seq_one_letter_code
_entity_poly.pdbx_strand_id
1 'polypeptide(L)'
;MAHLRKFEHLKIQIDAIISATNNFADESCIGSGGFGRVYKGTIAGFDGHPMVALKRLDRRLAGQGDIEFWKEIMMLPLYKHDNIVSLLGFCDDCGEKILVYEYVPNKSLDYYLASDNLRWIRRLKICIGAARGLAYLHSPVGTQERVLHRDIKSSNILLDQDWNAKISDFGLAKFVSANHKYTFYYSNAVGTLGYVDPLYAETGLLTKESDVYSFGVVLFEVLCGRLCFASEKDRRPPLIGLGESLMNKTQ
;
A
#
# COMPACT_ATOMS: atom_id res chain seq x y z
N MET A 1 -5.54 25.14 -3.54
CA MET A 1 -6.18 25.09 -4.88
C MET A 1 -5.20 25.10 -6.06
N ALA A 2 -4.09 25.87 -6.04
CA ALA A 2 -3.14 25.89 -7.18
C ALA A 2 -2.44 24.54 -7.47
N HIS A 3 -2.14 23.74 -6.46
CA HIS A 3 -1.50 22.42 -6.64
C HIS A 3 -2.41 21.36 -7.30
N LEU A 4 -3.72 21.45 -7.14
CA LEU A 4 -4.68 20.49 -7.71
C LEU A 4 -4.80 20.61 -9.23
N ARG A 5 -4.62 21.82 -9.79
CA ARG A 5 -4.65 22.06 -11.26
C ARG A 5 -3.60 21.23 -12.01
N LYS A 6 -2.48 20.87 -11.35
CA LYS A 6 -1.44 20.03 -11.94
C LYS A 6 -1.94 18.62 -12.27
N PHE A 7 -2.91 18.10 -11.55
CA PHE A 7 -3.41 16.73 -11.67
C PHE A 7 -4.81 16.66 -12.32
N GLU A 8 -5.36 17.80 -12.79
CA GLU A 8 -6.68 17.85 -13.45
C GLU A 8 -6.79 16.90 -14.65
N HIS A 9 -5.68 16.69 -15.36
CA HIS A 9 -5.59 15.76 -16.49
C HIS A 9 -5.78 14.29 -16.10
N LEU A 10 -5.71 13.95 -14.80
CA LEU A 10 -5.97 12.62 -14.28
C LEU A 10 -7.43 12.42 -13.86
N LYS A 11 -8.25 13.47 -13.95
CA LYS A 11 -9.64 13.39 -13.52
C LYS A 11 -10.47 12.59 -14.51
N ILE A 12 -11.24 11.63 -13.99
CA ILE A 12 -12.12 10.73 -14.73
C ILE A 12 -13.56 11.06 -14.36
N GLN A 13 -14.43 11.13 -15.36
CA GLN A 13 -15.85 11.39 -15.17
C GLN A 13 -16.53 10.23 -14.46
N ILE A 14 -17.45 10.50 -13.55
CA ILE A 14 -18.14 9.49 -12.76
C ILE A 14 -18.91 8.49 -13.64
N ASP A 15 -19.49 8.93 -14.76
CA ASP A 15 -20.25 8.07 -15.68
C ASP A 15 -19.38 6.97 -16.30
N ALA A 16 -18.11 7.26 -16.61
CA ALA A 16 -17.15 6.27 -17.09
C ALA A 16 -16.88 5.19 -16.02
N ILE A 17 -16.80 5.59 -14.75
CA ILE A 17 -16.59 4.67 -13.62
C ILE A 17 -17.82 3.82 -13.37
N ILE A 18 -19.02 4.43 -13.37
CA ILE A 18 -20.30 3.71 -13.21
C ILE A 18 -20.44 2.65 -14.31
N SER A 19 -20.16 3.03 -15.56
CA SER A 19 -20.18 2.09 -16.70
C SER A 19 -19.15 0.96 -16.52
N ALA A 20 -17.91 1.30 -16.19
CA ALA A 20 -16.82 0.33 -16.03
C ALA A 20 -17.06 -0.72 -14.94
N THR A 21 -17.83 -0.35 -13.89
CA THR A 21 -18.08 -1.20 -12.71
C THR A 21 -19.49 -1.81 -12.71
N ASN A 22 -20.26 -1.61 -13.78
CA ASN A 22 -21.68 -1.95 -13.83
C ASN A 22 -22.42 -1.40 -12.58
N ASN A 23 -22.27 -0.08 -12.35
CA ASN A 23 -22.82 0.64 -11.19
C ASN A 23 -22.39 0.04 -9.84
N PHE A 24 -21.08 -0.24 -9.71
CA PHE A 24 -20.48 -0.82 -8.50
C PHE A 24 -21.10 -2.17 -8.09
N ALA A 25 -21.41 -2.99 -9.08
CA ALA A 25 -21.97 -4.32 -8.87
C ALA A 25 -21.06 -5.20 -8.00
N ASP A 26 -21.65 -6.05 -7.17
CA ASP A 26 -20.90 -6.91 -6.25
C ASP A 26 -19.97 -7.90 -7.01
N GLU A 27 -20.32 -8.29 -8.23
CA GLU A 27 -19.51 -9.15 -9.10
C GLU A 27 -18.21 -8.45 -9.57
N SER A 28 -18.22 -7.13 -9.59
CA SER A 28 -17.04 -6.31 -9.91
C SER A 28 -16.18 -6.04 -8.68
N CYS A 29 -16.67 -6.32 -7.48
CA CYS A 29 -15.95 -6.09 -6.23
C CYS A 29 -14.84 -7.14 -6.05
N ILE A 30 -13.59 -6.68 -5.99
CA ILE A 30 -12.40 -7.53 -5.84
C ILE A 30 -11.75 -7.44 -4.46
N GLY A 31 -12.21 -6.50 -3.62
CA GLY A 31 -11.71 -6.33 -2.26
C GLY A 31 -12.53 -5.33 -1.46
N SER A 32 -12.46 -5.45 -0.13
CA SER A 32 -13.05 -4.50 0.80
C SER A 32 -12.16 -4.37 2.03
N GLY A 33 -12.08 -3.17 2.60
CA GLY A 33 -11.28 -2.88 3.78
C GLY A 33 -11.78 -1.66 4.53
N GLY A 34 -11.03 -1.22 5.53
CA GLY A 34 -11.38 -0.06 6.37
C GLY A 34 -11.60 1.25 5.60
N PHE A 35 -10.98 1.39 4.44
CA PHE A 35 -11.05 2.60 3.61
C PHE A 35 -12.12 2.56 2.50
N GLY A 36 -12.82 1.42 2.35
CA GLY A 36 -13.84 1.29 1.32
C GLY A 36 -13.75 -0.02 0.54
N ARG A 37 -14.34 -0.01 -0.66
CA ARG A 37 -14.39 -1.17 -1.57
C ARG A 37 -13.54 -0.93 -2.81
N VAL A 38 -12.93 -1.99 -3.33
CA VAL A 38 -12.15 -1.98 -4.57
C VAL A 38 -12.93 -2.78 -5.62
N TYR A 39 -13.11 -2.17 -6.78
CA TYR A 39 -13.80 -2.76 -7.92
C TYR A 39 -12.83 -2.95 -9.09
N LYS A 40 -13.07 -3.93 -9.91
CA LYS A 40 -12.41 -4.13 -11.18
C LYS A 40 -13.31 -3.61 -12.29
N GLY A 41 -12.72 -2.88 -13.23
CA GLY A 41 -13.45 -2.36 -14.39
C GLY A 41 -12.57 -2.20 -15.61
N THR A 42 -13.18 -1.84 -16.74
CA THR A 42 -12.48 -1.52 -17.97
C THR A 42 -12.80 -0.09 -18.36
N ILE A 43 -11.77 0.76 -18.45
CA ILE A 43 -11.89 2.15 -18.88
C ILE A 43 -11.04 2.35 -20.11
N ALA A 44 -11.63 2.87 -21.19
CA ALA A 44 -10.91 3.23 -22.40
C ALA A 44 -10.00 4.44 -22.18
N GLY A 45 -8.86 4.49 -22.89
CA GLY A 45 -7.96 5.66 -22.87
C GLY A 45 -6.72 5.50 -21.99
N PHE A 46 -6.57 4.39 -21.29
CA PHE A 46 -5.31 4.08 -20.59
C PHE A 46 -4.49 3.11 -21.45
N ASP A 47 -3.58 3.65 -22.26
CA ASP A 47 -2.70 2.86 -23.14
C ASP A 47 -1.91 1.83 -22.32
N GLY A 48 -2.08 0.55 -22.66
CA GLY A 48 -1.47 -0.58 -21.97
C GLY A 48 -2.19 -1.06 -20.69
N HIS A 49 -3.22 -0.34 -20.20
CA HIS A 49 -3.97 -0.69 -18.99
C HIS A 49 -5.49 -0.61 -19.20
N PRO A 50 -6.07 -1.45 -20.07
CA PRO A 50 -7.53 -1.42 -20.31
C PRO A 50 -8.31 -1.81 -19.06
N MET A 51 -7.72 -2.64 -18.20
CA MET A 51 -8.30 -3.09 -16.95
C MET A 51 -7.72 -2.31 -15.77
N VAL A 52 -8.60 -1.79 -14.93
CA VAL A 52 -8.25 -0.92 -13.80
C VAL A 52 -8.84 -1.43 -12.49
N ALA A 53 -8.21 -1.05 -11.38
CA ALA A 53 -8.74 -1.22 -10.03
C ALA A 53 -9.25 0.14 -9.51
N LEU A 54 -10.50 0.16 -9.06
CA LEU A 54 -11.19 1.38 -8.64
C LEU A 54 -11.46 1.30 -7.12
N LYS A 55 -10.67 2.02 -6.33
CA LYS A 55 -10.83 2.12 -4.88
C LYS A 55 -11.83 3.22 -4.57
N ARG A 56 -13.08 2.84 -4.28
CA ARG A 56 -14.16 3.73 -3.87
C ARG A 56 -14.11 3.92 -2.37
N LEU A 57 -13.84 5.12 -1.92
CA LEU A 57 -13.73 5.44 -0.50
C LEU A 57 -15.10 5.43 0.18
N ASP A 58 -15.13 4.97 1.43
CA ASP A 58 -16.36 4.97 2.22
C ASP A 58 -16.70 6.41 2.64
N ARG A 59 -17.85 6.91 2.18
CA ARG A 59 -18.35 8.26 2.51
C ARG A 59 -18.51 8.51 4.00
N ARG A 60 -18.63 7.46 4.82
CA ARG A 60 -18.73 7.57 6.28
C ARG A 60 -17.42 7.99 6.94
N LEU A 61 -16.30 7.90 6.22
CA LEU A 61 -14.97 8.31 6.66
C LEU A 61 -14.64 9.75 6.27
N ALA A 62 -15.67 10.61 6.09
CA ALA A 62 -15.51 12.01 5.76
C ALA A 62 -14.50 12.70 6.70
N GLY A 63 -13.55 13.43 6.11
CA GLY A 63 -12.44 14.07 6.81
C GLY A 63 -11.13 13.29 6.73
N GLN A 64 -11.01 12.13 7.35
CA GLN A 64 -9.78 11.33 7.30
C GLN A 64 -9.56 10.71 5.91
N GLY A 65 -10.58 10.09 5.33
CA GLY A 65 -10.50 9.53 3.98
C GLY A 65 -10.20 10.58 2.91
N ASP A 66 -10.66 11.81 3.10
CA ASP A 66 -10.35 12.93 2.21
C ASP A 66 -8.86 13.26 2.18
N ILE A 67 -8.21 13.27 3.34
CA ILE A 67 -6.78 13.54 3.44
C ILE A 67 -5.97 12.45 2.73
N GLU A 68 -6.34 11.18 2.93
CA GLU A 68 -5.69 10.04 2.31
C GLU A 68 -5.87 10.04 0.79
N PHE A 69 -7.09 10.32 0.31
CA PHE A 69 -7.41 10.46 -1.10
C PHE A 69 -6.50 11.48 -1.81
N TRP A 70 -6.41 12.69 -1.27
CA TRP A 70 -5.60 13.74 -1.88
C TRP A 70 -4.11 13.45 -1.78
N LYS A 71 -3.65 12.78 -0.72
CA LYS A 71 -2.25 12.36 -0.61
C LYS A 71 -1.84 11.42 -1.74
N GLU A 72 -2.65 10.40 -2.03
CA GLU A 72 -2.36 9.46 -3.11
C GLU A 72 -2.32 10.14 -4.47
N ILE A 73 -3.24 11.07 -4.75
CA ILE A 73 -3.26 11.85 -5.99
C ILE A 73 -2.03 12.77 -6.12
N MET A 74 -1.60 13.37 -5.03
CA MET A 74 -0.44 14.26 -5.06
C MET A 74 0.89 13.51 -5.15
N MET A 75 0.94 12.26 -4.73
CA MET A 75 2.15 11.49 -4.58
C MET A 75 2.39 10.54 -5.77
N LEU A 76 1.48 9.58 -5.98
CA LEU A 76 1.73 8.46 -6.88
C LEU A 76 2.08 8.85 -8.32
N PRO A 77 1.52 9.92 -8.92
CA PRO A 77 1.90 10.32 -10.27
C PRO A 77 3.37 10.77 -10.38
N LEU A 78 4.00 11.16 -9.27
CA LEU A 78 5.39 11.64 -9.22
C LEU A 78 6.40 10.51 -8.97
N TYR A 79 5.96 9.36 -8.44
CA TYR A 79 6.81 8.24 -8.05
C TYR A 79 6.50 7.01 -8.89
N LYS A 80 7.22 6.86 -10.01
CA LYS A 80 7.05 5.73 -10.94
C LYS A 80 8.17 4.73 -10.77
N HIS A 81 7.81 3.48 -10.45
CA HIS A 81 8.76 2.37 -10.30
C HIS A 81 8.04 1.04 -10.52
N ASP A 82 8.72 0.04 -11.08
CA ASP A 82 8.13 -1.26 -11.40
C ASP A 82 7.50 -1.97 -10.18
N ASN A 83 8.05 -1.70 -8.99
CA ASN A 83 7.59 -2.28 -7.73
C ASN A 83 6.70 -1.33 -6.91
N ILE A 84 6.08 -0.33 -7.54
CA ILE A 84 5.08 0.56 -6.95
C ILE A 84 3.84 0.54 -7.84
N VAL A 85 2.65 0.48 -7.24
CA VAL A 85 1.39 0.55 -7.99
C VAL A 85 1.23 1.93 -8.63
N SER A 86 0.76 1.96 -9.90
CA SER A 86 0.55 3.19 -10.63
C SER A 86 -0.87 3.73 -10.43
N LEU A 87 -0.98 5.00 -10.04
CA LEU A 87 -2.24 5.73 -10.10
C LEU A 87 -2.46 6.23 -11.54
N LEU A 88 -3.58 5.83 -12.14
CA LEU A 88 -3.96 6.19 -13.51
C LEU A 88 -4.91 7.39 -13.54
N GLY A 89 -5.70 7.58 -12.49
CA GLY A 89 -6.63 8.67 -12.41
C GLY A 89 -7.42 8.71 -11.12
N PHE A 90 -8.34 9.65 -11.04
CA PHE A 90 -9.24 9.79 -9.88
C PHE A 90 -10.58 10.41 -10.29
N CYS A 91 -11.60 10.23 -9.46
CA CYS A 91 -12.88 10.91 -9.54
C CYS A 91 -13.20 11.58 -8.20
N ASP A 92 -13.62 12.85 -8.26
CA ASP A 92 -14.12 13.64 -7.13
C ASP A 92 -15.38 14.38 -7.58
N ASP A 93 -16.38 13.61 -8.04
CA ASP A 93 -17.63 14.14 -8.55
C ASP A 93 -18.83 13.54 -7.80
N CYS A 94 -19.91 14.30 -7.68
CA CYS A 94 -21.16 13.86 -7.07
C CYS A 94 -21.02 13.30 -5.64
N GLY A 95 -20.01 13.78 -4.89
CA GLY A 95 -19.71 13.31 -3.54
C GLY A 95 -19.05 11.92 -3.50
N GLU A 96 -18.63 11.38 -4.64
CA GLU A 96 -17.80 10.18 -4.72
C GLU A 96 -16.33 10.57 -4.69
N LYS A 97 -15.50 9.73 -4.04
CA LYS A 97 -14.05 9.81 -4.08
C LYS A 97 -13.51 8.43 -4.48
N ILE A 98 -12.98 8.36 -5.69
CA ILE A 98 -12.56 7.10 -6.29
C ILE A 98 -11.14 7.26 -6.86
N LEU A 99 -10.23 6.42 -6.41
CA LEU A 99 -8.87 6.32 -6.97
C LEU A 99 -8.85 5.20 -8.01
N VAL A 100 -8.22 5.45 -9.15
CA VAL A 100 -8.12 4.51 -10.26
C VAL A 100 -6.67 4.10 -10.47
N TYR A 101 -6.38 2.83 -10.27
CA TYR A 101 -5.04 2.25 -10.37
C TYR A 101 -4.92 1.26 -11.51
N GLU A 102 -3.70 0.96 -11.91
CA GLU A 102 -3.43 -0.24 -12.69
C GLU A 102 -4.01 -1.47 -11.99
N TYR A 103 -4.61 -2.38 -12.77
CA TYR A 103 -5.11 -3.62 -12.20
C TYR A 103 -3.99 -4.63 -12.02
N VAL A 104 -3.81 -5.11 -10.79
CA VAL A 104 -2.80 -6.10 -10.42
C VAL A 104 -3.49 -7.44 -10.15
N PRO A 105 -3.34 -8.46 -11.03
CA PRO A 105 -4.27 -9.59 -11.10
C PRO A 105 -4.11 -10.64 -10.00
N ASN A 106 -2.92 -10.81 -9.44
CA ASN A 106 -2.64 -11.88 -8.50
C ASN A 106 -2.84 -11.48 -7.02
N LYS A 107 -3.77 -10.53 -6.75
CA LYS A 107 -4.09 -10.12 -5.36
C LYS A 107 -2.85 -9.66 -4.58
N SER A 108 -2.90 -9.77 -3.25
CA SER A 108 -1.82 -9.40 -2.35
C SER A 108 -1.09 -10.63 -1.77
N LEU A 109 0.12 -10.42 -1.28
CA LEU A 109 1.03 -11.44 -0.78
C LEU A 109 0.44 -12.27 0.38
N ASP A 110 -0.36 -11.65 1.25
CA ASP A 110 -1.01 -12.29 2.39
C ASP A 110 -1.89 -13.50 1.98
N TYR A 111 -2.52 -13.44 0.80
CA TYR A 111 -3.30 -14.57 0.27
C TYR A 111 -2.48 -15.84 0.03
N TYR A 112 -1.17 -15.69 -0.17
CA TYR A 112 -0.31 -16.79 -0.61
C TYR A 112 0.69 -17.24 0.44
N LEU A 113 0.72 -16.63 1.62
CA LEU A 113 1.70 -16.98 2.66
C LEU A 113 1.69 -18.46 3.00
N ALA A 114 0.51 -19.05 3.20
CA ALA A 114 0.35 -20.48 3.51
C ALA A 114 0.25 -21.37 2.25
N SER A 115 0.38 -20.82 1.05
CA SER A 115 0.18 -21.58 -0.20
C SER A 115 1.44 -22.31 -0.62
N ASP A 116 1.31 -23.60 -0.91
CA ASP A 116 2.38 -24.43 -1.52
C ASP A 116 2.75 -23.98 -2.93
N ASN A 117 1.85 -23.26 -3.62
CA ASN A 117 2.09 -22.71 -4.95
C ASN A 117 3.13 -21.59 -4.94
N LEU A 118 3.35 -20.94 -3.78
CA LEU A 118 4.36 -19.92 -3.62
C LEU A 118 5.70 -20.54 -3.19
N ARG A 119 6.41 -21.13 -4.17
CA ARG A 119 7.72 -21.77 -3.96
C ARG A 119 8.74 -20.76 -3.44
N TRP A 120 9.77 -21.26 -2.73
CA TRP A 120 10.80 -20.46 -2.06
C TRP A 120 11.46 -19.40 -2.96
N ILE A 121 11.89 -19.77 -4.16
CA ILE A 121 12.51 -18.81 -5.10
C ILE A 121 11.57 -17.66 -5.46
N ARG A 122 10.26 -17.95 -5.60
CA ARG A 122 9.27 -16.90 -5.89
C ARG A 122 9.06 -16.00 -4.67
N ARG A 123 9.02 -16.56 -3.45
CA ARG A 123 8.98 -15.79 -2.20
C ARG A 123 10.14 -14.79 -2.13
N LEU A 124 11.37 -15.24 -2.40
CA LEU A 124 12.56 -14.36 -2.42
C LEU A 124 12.46 -13.27 -3.49
N LYS A 125 12.01 -13.60 -4.71
CA LYS A 125 11.84 -12.59 -5.77
C LYS A 125 10.82 -11.53 -5.39
N ILE A 126 9.71 -11.90 -4.77
CA ILE A 126 8.69 -10.98 -4.25
C ILE A 126 9.29 -10.06 -3.19
N CYS A 127 10.01 -10.62 -2.21
CA CYS A 127 10.68 -9.84 -1.17
C CYS A 127 11.70 -8.85 -1.75
N ILE A 128 12.51 -9.27 -2.74
CA ILE A 128 13.47 -8.41 -3.42
C ILE A 128 12.74 -7.28 -4.17
N GLY A 129 11.66 -7.59 -4.87
CA GLY A 129 10.85 -6.57 -5.55
C GLY A 129 10.27 -5.54 -4.57
N ALA A 130 9.65 -5.99 -3.47
CA ALA A 130 9.14 -5.10 -2.44
C ALA A 130 10.24 -4.25 -1.80
N ALA A 131 11.41 -4.83 -1.51
CA ALA A 131 12.58 -4.10 -1.00
C ALA A 131 13.06 -3.03 -1.98
N ARG A 132 13.07 -3.29 -3.30
CA ARG A 132 13.42 -2.31 -4.34
C ARG A 132 12.43 -1.15 -4.37
N GLY A 133 11.13 -1.43 -4.33
CA GLY A 133 10.09 -0.40 -4.24
C GLY A 133 10.26 0.48 -3.01
N LEU A 134 10.51 -0.14 -1.84
CA LEU A 134 10.73 0.59 -0.59
C LEU A 134 12.03 1.43 -0.64
N ALA A 135 13.11 0.87 -1.16
CA ALA A 135 14.37 1.58 -1.33
C ALA A 135 14.22 2.79 -2.25
N TYR A 136 13.44 2.68 -3.32
CA TYR A 136 13.14 3.80 -4.21
C TYR A 136 12.39 4.93 -3.48
N LEU A 137 11.39 4.61 -2.66
CA LEU A 137 10.66 5.60 -1.86
C LEU A 137 11.58 6.31 -0.85
N HIS A 138 12.53 5.58 -0.27
CA HIS A 138 13.45 6.09 0.76
C HIS A 138 14.67 6.83 0.18
N SER A 139 14.95 6.67 -1.11
CA SER A 139 16.13 7.23 -1.77
C SER A 139 15.72 8.29 -2.79
N PRO A 140 15.55 9.54 -2.37
CA PRO A 140 15.11 10.59 -3.27
C PRO A 140 16.16 10.83 -4.38
N VAL A 141 15.66 10.98 -5.61
CA VAL A 141 16.46 11.28 -6.79
C VAL A 141 16.12 12.70 -7.28
N GLY A 142 17.12 13.54 -7.44
CA GLY A 142 16.94 14.92 -7.92
C GLY A 142 16.13 15.78 -6.94
N THR A 143 15.00 16.31 -7.39
CA THR A 143 14.10 17.18 -6.61
C THR A 143 12.99 16.41 -5.88
N GLN A 144 12.98 15.08 -5.94
CA GLN A 144 12.00 14.27 -5.25
C GLN A 144 12.22 14.31 -3.73
N GLU A 145 11.12 14.29 -2.99
CA GLU A 145 11.15 14.12 -1.54
C GLU A 145 11.21 12.63 -1.20
N ARG A 146 11.74 12.31 -0.03
CA ARG A 146 11.64 10.96 0.51
C ARG A 146 10.19 10.68 0.90
N VAL A 147 9.71 9.47 0.63
CA VAL A 147 8.38 9.01 1.06
C VAL A 147 8.53 7.95 2.12
N LEU A 148 7.91 8.15 3.27
CA LEU A 148 7.73 7.15 4.31
C LEU A 148 6.33 6.58 4.17
N HIS A 149 6.22 5.26 3.97
CA HIS A 149 4.96 4.59 3.63
C HIS A 149 4.02 4.48 4.85
N ARG A 150 4.54 4.07 5.99
CA ARG A 150 3.89 3.96 7.31
C ARG A 150 2.86 2.83 7.45
N ASP A 151 2.58 2.07 6.38
CA ASP A 151 1.69 0.90 6.43
C ASP A 151 2.20 -0.25 5.55
N ILE A 152 3.48 -0.56 5.64
CA ILE A 152 4.08 -1.73 4.98
C ILE A 152 3.58 -3.00 5.67
N LYS A 153 2.88 -3.85 4.90
CA LYS A 153 2.35 -5.16 5.33
C LYS A 153 2.12 -6.06 4.13
N SER A 154 1.98 -7.35 4.33
CA SER A 154 1.80 -8.32 3.23
C SER A 154 0.53 -8.06 2.40
N SER A 155 -0.55 -7.53 2.99
CA SER A 155 -1.76 -7.18 2.24
C SER A 155 -1.62 -5.92 1.38
N ASN A 156 -0.59 -5.09 1.60
CA ASN A 156 -0.25 -3.93 0.78
C ASN A 156 0.87 -4.21 -0.24
N ILE A 157 1.28 -5.47 -0.40
CA ILE A 157 2.19 -5.92 -1.45
C ILE A 157 1.37 -6.72 -2.47
N LEU A 158 0.99 -6.08 -3.57
CA LEU A 158 0.24 -6.70 -4.66
C LEU A 158 1.19 -7.47 -5.57
N LEU A 159 0.65 -8.46 -6.28
CA LEU A 159 1.42 -9.33 -7.18
C LEU A 159 0.88 -9.20 -8.61
N ASP A 160 1.75 -8.80 -9.55
CA ASP A 160 1.38 -8.69 -10.95
C ASP A 160 1.26 -10.08 -11.62
N GLN A 161 0.93 -10.09 -12.92
CA GLN A 161 0.78 -11.33 -13.70
C GLN A 161 2.03 -12.21 -13.70
N ASP A 162 3.22 -11.60 -13.55
CA ASP A 162 4.52 -12.29 -13.52
C ASP A 162 4.99 -12.56 -12.08
N TRP A 163 4.13 -12.29 -11.09
CA TRP A 163 4.41 -12.41 -9.66
C TRP A 163 5.45 -11.42 -9.13
N ASN A 164 5.65 -10.30 -9.81
CA ASN A 164 6.46 -9.22 -9.26
C ASN A 164 5.66 -8.46 -8.20
N ALA A 165 6.36 -8.03 -7.17
CA ALA A 165 5.76 -7.26 -6.09
C ALA A 165 5.53 -5.81 -6.50
N LYS A 166 4.38 -5.26 -6.12
CA LYS A 166 4.04 -3.84 -6.23
C LYS A 166 3.51 -3.34 -4.88
N ILE A 167 4.21 -2.38 -4.28
CA ILE A 167 3.76 -1.71 -3.05
C ILE A 167 2.54 -0.85 -3.39
N SER A 168 1.51 -0.92 -2.54
CA SER A 168 0.22 -0.23 -2.72
C SER A 168 -0.27 0.40 -1.43
N ASP A 169 -1.33 1.21 -1.52
CA ASP A 169 -2.03 1.87 -0.41
C ASP A 169 -1.17 2.92 0.32
N PHE A 170 -1.03 4.08 -0.32
CA PHE A 170 -0.21 5.20 0.16
C PHE A 170 -0.99 6.25 0.96
N GLY A 171 -2.22 5.95 1.37
CA GLY A 171 -3.08 6.87 2.12
C GLY A 171 -2.44 7.40 3.43
N LEU A 172 -1.64 6.57 4.11
CA LEU A 172 -0.91 6.96 5.31
C LEU A 172 0.47 7.56 5.05
N ALA A 173 0.95 7.55 3.80
CA ALA A 173 2.30 7.98 3.46
C ALA A 173 2.59 9.44 3.86
N LYS A 174 3.86 9.74 4.12
CA LYS A 174 4.35 11.07 4.49
C LYS A 174 5.53 11.46 3.63
N PHE A 175 5.44 12.66 3.02
CA PHE A 175 6.57 13.30 2.37
C PHE A 175 7.51 13.89 3.41
N VAL A 176 8.79 13.68 3.20
CA VAL A 176 9.81 14.18 4.08
C VAL A 176 10.98 14.75 3.27
N SER A 177 11.41 15.95 3.61
CA SER A 177 12.50 16.61 2.88
C SER A 177 13.78 15.77 2.95
N ALA A 178 14.39 15.54 1.79
CA ALA A 178 15.65 14.81 1.66
C ALA A 178 16.85 15.52 2.29
N ASN A 179 16.77 16.85 2.42
CA ASN A 179 17.89 17.71 2.83
C ASN A 179 17.97 17.93 4.35
N HIS A 180 17.11 17.31 5.13
CA HIS A 180 17.20 17.41 6.58
C HIS A 180 18.37 16.56 7.11
N LYS A 181 19.26 17.22 7.85
CA LYS A 181 20.38 16.62 8.59
C LYS A 181 19.92 15.58 9.63
N TYR A 182 18.64 15.65 10.00
CA TYR A 182 17.99 14.73 10.92
C TYR A 182 17.03 13.82 10.15
N THR A 183 17.16 12.54 10.39
CA THR A 183 16.41 11.47 9.68
C THR A 183 15.09 11.12 10.33
N PHE A 184 14.60 11.91 11.28
CA PHE A 184 13.37 11.64 12.00
C PHE A 184 12.35 12.77 11.93
N TYR A 185 11.10 12.44 12.06
CA TYR A 185 9.96 13.35 12.11
C TYR A 185 9.04 12.97 13.26
N TYR A 186 8.59 13.96 14.01
CA TYR A 186 7.51 13.72 14.98
C TYR A 186 6.18 13.61 14.26
N SER A 187 5.46 12.52 14.52
CA SER A 187 4.14 12.27 13.95
C SER A 187 3.37 11.32 14.85
N ASN A 188 2.05 11.51 14.93
CA ASN A 188 1.20 10.51 15.55
C ASN A 188 1.47 9.15 14.91
N ALA A 189 1.65 8.12 15.72
CA ALA A 189 1.84 6.78 15.25
C ALA A 189 0.57 6.31 14.52
N VAL A 190 0.76 5.84 13.30
CA VAL A 190 -0.28 5.26 12.46
C VAL A 190 0.28 4.02 11.79
N GLY A 191 -0.62 3.15 11.32
CA GLY A 191 -0.27 1.91 10.64
C GLY A 191 -1.09 0.74 11.17
N THR A 192 -0.75 -0.46 10.77
CA THR A 192 -1.46 -1.69 11.14
C THR A 192 -0.79 -2.33 12.35
N LEU A 193 -1.59 -2.64 13.37
CA LEU A 193 -1.11 -3.32 14.59
C LEU A 193 -0.30 -4.57 14.22
N GLY A 194 0.87 -4.70 14.86
CA GLY A 194 1.81 -5.79 14.62
C GLY A 194 2.84 -5.55 13.52
N TYR A 195 2.67 -4.48 12.72
CA TYR A 195 3.68 -4.07 11.75
C TYR A 195 4.35 -2.76 12.14
N VAL A 196 3.69 -1.95 13.00
CA VAL A 196 4.22 -0.66 13.43
C VAL A 196 5.47 -0.86 14.28
N ASP A 197 6.52 -0.12 13.94
CA ASP A 197 7.76 -0.05 14.71
C ASP A 197 7.47 0.39 16.15
N PRO A 198 7.86 -0.40 17.19
CA PRO A 198 7.63 -0.07 18.59
C PRO A 198 8.18 1.28 18.98
N LEU A 199 9.37 1.65 18.52
CA LEU A 199 9.97 2.94 18.81
C LEU A 199 9.13 4.09 18.24
N TYR A 200 8.63 3.94 17.01
CA TYR A 200 7.71 4.91 16.43
C TYR A 200 6.39 4.97 17.20
N ALA A 201 5.84 3.80 17.60
CA ALA A 201 4.59 3.74 18.37
C ALA A 201 4.70 4.46 19.73
N GLU A 202 5.81 4.30 20.43
CA GLU A 202 6.01 4.86 21.77
C GLU A 202 6.41 6.34 21.75
N THR A 203 7.27 6.73 20.80
CA THR A 203 7.91 8.05 20.81
C THR A 203 7.33 9.03 19.81
N GLY A 204 6.60 8.56 18.82
CA GLY A 204 6.18 9.36 17.67
C GLY A 204 7.33 9.71 16.70
N LEU A 205 8.54 9.15 16.91
CA LEU A 205 9.70 9.34 16.03
C LEU A 205 9.58 8.47 14.78
N LEU A 206 9.14 9.08 13.72
CA LEU A 206 9.01 8.42 12.42
C LEU A 206 10.31 8.53 11.62
N THR A 207 10.84 7.42 11.16
CA THR A 207 12.04 7.34 10.32
C THR A 207 11.82 6.37 9.14
N LYS A 208 12.78 6.29 8.21
CA LYS A 208 12.74 5.25 7.17
C LYS A 208 12.93 3.85 7.77
N GLU A 209 13.64 3.76 8.89
CA GLU A 209 13.85 2.53 9.64
C GLU A 209 12.53 1.98 10.19
N SER A 210 11.53 2.84 10.44
CA SER A 210 10.19 2.40 10.85
C SER A 210 9.49 1.58 9.75
N ASP A 211 9.63 1.99 8.48
CA ASP A 211 9.14 1.18 7.35
C ASP A 211 9.98 -0.11 7.17
N VAL A 212 11.30 -0.05 7.43
CA VAL A 212 12.18 -1.23 7.37
C VAL A 212 11.80 -2.24 8.45
N TYR A 213 11.43 -1.81 9.65
CA TYR A 213 10.88 -2.68 10.69
C TYR A 213 9.62 -3.39 10.20
N SER A 214 8.65 -2.64 9.66
CA SER A 214 7.41 -3.20 9.12
C SER A 214 7.68 -4.22 8.00
N PHE A 215 8.65 -3.92 7.13
CA PHE A 215 9.09 -4.85 6.10
C PHE A 215 9.77 -6.10 6.69
N GLY A 216 10.53 -5.97 7.77
CA GLY A 216 11.06 -7.10 8.54
C GLY A 216 9.96 -8.05 9.01
N VAL A 217 8.82 -7.51 9.49
CA VAL A 217 7.65 -8.33 9.86
C VAL A 217 7.10 -9.09 8.64
N VAL A 218 7.02 -8.45 7.47
CA VAL A 218 6.61 -9.12 6.22
C VAL A 218 7.57 -10.27 5.86
N LEU A 219 8.88 -10.08 6.03
CA LEU A 219 9.86 -11.15 5.80
C LEU A 219 9.62 -12.35 6.73
N PHE A 220 9.29 -12.10 8.00
CA PHE A 220 8.92 -13.18 8.94
C PHE A 220 7.64 -13.90 8.51
N GLU A 221 6.63 -13.19 8.02
CA GLU A 221 5.42 -13.81 7.48
C GLU A 221 5.73 -14.73 6.30
N VAL A 222 6.58 -14.28 5.38
CA VAL A 222 7.00 -15.06 4.21
C VAL A 222 7.79 -16.31 4.61
N LEU A 223 8.67 -16.19 5.61
CA LEU A 223 9.47 -17.31 6.15
C LEU A 223 8.58 -18.33 6.86
N CYS A 224 7.65 -17.86 7.69
CA CYS A 224 6.79 -18.72 8.52
C CYS A 224 5.55 -19.21 7.77
N GLY A 225 5.25 -18.69 6.58
CA GLY A 225 4.08 -19.05 5.79
C GLY A 225 2.75 -18.67 6.44
N ARG A 226 2.72 -17.63 7.29
CA ARG A 226 1.52 -17.17 7.99
C ARG A 226 1.60 -15.70 8.36
N LEU A 227 0.44 -15.08 8.63
CA LEU A 227 0.37 -13.71 9.12
C LEU A 227 1.04 -13.55 10.49
N CYS A 228 1.58 -12.36 10.76
CA CYS A 228 2.20 -12.01 12.05
C CYS A 228 1.20 -12.03 13.20
N PHE A 229 -0.04 -11.60 12.94
CA PHE A 229 -1.18 -11.77 13.83
C PHE A 229 -2.08 -12.89 13.31
N ALA A 230 -2.31 -13.88 14.16
CA ALA A 230 -3.29 -14.90 13.89
C ALA A 230 -4.70 -14.33 13.97
N SER A 231 -5.62 -14.79 13.11
CA SER A 231 -7.04 -14.58 13.33
C SER A 231 -7.45 -15.27 14.65
N GLU A 232 -8.57 -14.87 15.26
CA GLU A 232 -9.10 -15.49 16.48
C GLU A 232 -9.21 -17.03 16.42
N LYS A 233 -9.19 -17.60 15.21
CA LYS A 233 -9.21 -19.05 14.95
C LYS A 233 -7.82 -19.71 15.00
N ASP A 234 -6.74 -18.93 14.91
CA ASP A 234 -5.37 -19.45 14.93
C ASP A 234 -4.82 -19.38 16.36
N ARG A 235 -4.72 -20.52 17.03
CA ARG A 235 -4.23 -20.64 18.43
C ARG A 235 -2.70 -20.47 18.55
N ARG A 236 -1.97 -20.27 17.45
CA ARG A 236 -0.52 -20.08 17.49
C ARG A 236 -0.16 -18.69 18.01
N PRO A 237 0.93 -18.55 18.78
CA PRO A 237 1.35 -17.24 19.28
C PRO A 237 1.70 -16.28 18.12
N PRO A 238 1.54 -14.95 18.31
CA PRO A 238 1.97 -13.94 17.35
C PRO A 238 3.45 -14.14 16.98
N LEU A 239 3.82 -13.87 15.70
CA LEU A 239 5.20 -14.03 15.24
C LEU A 239 6.17 -13.08 15.93
N ILE A 240 5.74 -11.87 16.27
CA ILE A 240 6.57 -10.85 16.91
C ILE A 240 7.05 -11.29 18.27
N GLY A 241 6.18 -11.86 19.12
CA GLY A 241 6.57 -12.39 20.42
C GLY A 241 7.52 -13.61 20.36
N LEU A 242 7.51 -14.36 19.25
CA LEU A 242 8.46 -15.43 19.03
C LEU A 242 9.88 -14.93 18.74
N GLY A 243 10.02 -13.83 17.98
CA GLY A 243 11.31 -13.21 17.68
C GLY A 243 12.04 -12.74 18.95
N GLU A 244 11.33 -12.03 19.84
CA GLU A 244 11.87 -11.57 21.12
C GLU A 244 12.25 -12.74 22.02
N SER A 245 11.43 -13.79 22.10
CA SER A 245 11.71 -14.98 22.89
C SER A 245 12.92 -15.78 22.40
N LEU A 246 13.20 -15.78 21.10
CA LEU A 246 14.38 -16.44 20.52
C LEU A 246 15.64 -15.63 20.77
N MET A 247 15.59 -14.30 20.65
CA MET A 247 16.74 -13.42 20.91
C MET A 247 17.17 -13.48 22.38
N ASN A 248 16.21 -13.54 23.32
CA ASN A 248 16.49 -13.64 24.75
C ASN A 248 17.02 -15.02 25.19
N LYS A 249 16.92 -16.06 24.36
CA LYS A 249 17.47 -17.40 24.65
C LYS A 249 18.88 -17.61 24.10
N THR A 250 19.39 -16.69 23.29
CA THR A 250 20.73 -16.75 22.69
C THR A 250 21.74 -15.83 23.35
N GLN A 251 21.37 -15.15 24.44
CA GLN A 251 22.24 -14.48 25.40
C GLN A 251 22.41 -15.35 26.66
#